data_c06dc0ffe4b28654e3f060b05e70e305
#
_entry.id   c06dc0ffe4b28654e3f060b05e70e305
#
_cell.length_a   1.000
_cell.length_b   1.000
_cell.length_c   1.000
_cell.angle_alpha   90.00
_cell.angle_beta   90.00
_cell.angle_gamma   90.00
#
_symmetry.space_group_name_H-M   'P 1'
#
loop_
_entity.id
_entity.type
_entity.pdbx_description
1 polymer ?
#
loop_
_entity_poly.entity_id
_entity_poly.type
_entity_poly.pdbx_seq_one_letter_code
_entity_poly.pdbx_strand_id
1 'polypeptide(L)'
;MRNISILLLLVLISSCDKESEVVSLDEFKFNLNIHNSLNDSWQNEFGIIMDNLNQLIPVKAHDYFYELDVYAWNDNVSSPYKSEIGNQSGACICGDDKRRFMVLEINNEEFTWNSMHRFSVVAHEYFHVYQMSLSKKFFEGDIELKWMSEGGAATFESLYIQYYYNSNYFLEAQTQIDESVKTNPSIYEKFNSSSNVDMNYASSVFMFLVLSKELQKANYTEEESLRLILKDFWETNPTDGNWKNKFEEVFNINVDDFYNLINNYNTDITEVMPSEDINLINIFKN
;
A
#
# COMPACT_ATOMS: atom_id res chain seq x y z
N MET A 1 70.06 -42.38 34.74
CA MET A 1 69.54 -41.50 33.69
C MET A 1 68.11 -41.91 33.45
N ARG A 2 67.12 -41.05 33.86
CA ARG A 2 65.69 -41.40 33.87
C ARG A 2 65.04 -40.55 32.70
N ASN A 3 64.65 -41.27 31.69
CA ASN A 3 63.91 -40.60 30.53
C ASN A 3 62.48 -40.34 30.99
N ILE A 4 62.07 -39.06 31.00
CA ILE A 4 60.71 -38.59 31.18
C ILE A 4 60.12 -38.35 29.81
N SER A 5 59.22 -39.23 29.38
CA SER A 5 58.39 -39.01 28.20
C SER A 5 57.23 -38.07 28.53
N ILE A 6 57.19 -36.88 27.95
CA ILE A 6 56.09 -35.94 28.05
C ILE A 6 55.09 -36.31 26.98
N LEU A 7 53.93 -36.80 27.42
CA LEU A 7 52.78 -37.07 26.55
C LEU A 7 52.00 -35.75 26.31
N LEU A 8 52.07 -35.19 25.07
CA LEU A 8 51.38 -34.00 24.70
C LEU A 8 49.95 -34.39 24.31
N LEU A 9 48.97 -34.02 25.14
CA LEU A 9 47.55 -34.24 24.91
C LEU A 9 47.03 -33.09 24.05
N LEU A 10 46.81 -33.32 22.73
CA LEU A 10 46.15 -32.40 21.82
C LEU A 10 44.64 -32.46 22.06
N VAL A 11 44.08 -31.44 22.72
CA VAL A 11 42.64 -31.23 22.83
C VAL A 11 42.20 -30.53 21.54
N LEU A 12 41.57 -31.26 20.63
CA LEU A 12 40.85 -30.70 19.51
C LEU A 12 39.53 -30.10 20.02
N ILE A 13 39.49 -28.78 20.16
CA ILE A 13 38.26 -28.05 20.38
C ILE A 13 37.61 -27.91 19.00
N SER A 14 36.68 -28.79 18.66
CA SER A 14 35.76 -28.56 17.54
C SER A 14 34.78 -27.46 17.94
N SER A 15 35.11 -26.23 17.58
CA SER A 15 34.16 -25.13 17.54
C SER A 15 33.12 -25.47 16.47
N CYS A 16 31.92 -25.78 16.91
CA CYS A 16 30.78 -25.88 16.05
C CYS A 16 30.27 -24.45 15.83
N ASP A 17 30.89 -23.72 14.91
CA ASP A 17 30.31 -22.49 14.38
C ASP A 17 29.01 -22.88 13.68
N LYS A 18 27.87 -22.60 14.32
CA LYS A 18 26.63 -22.46 13.60
C LYS A 18 26.83 -21.25 12.68
N GLU A 19 27.18 -21.52 11.45
CA GLU A 19 26.92 -20.55 10.39
C GLU A 19 25.45 -20.17 10.51
N SER A 20 25.17 -18.95 10.99
CA SER A 20 23.89 -18.33 10.78
C SER A 20 23.73 -18.25 9.26
N GLU A 21 22.77 -18.97 8.70
CA GLU A 21 22.35 -18.74 7.33
C GLU A 21 22.12 -17.26 7.21
N VAL A 22 22.99 -16.56 6.48
CA VAL A 22 22.75 -15.20 6.02
C VAL A 22 21.65 -15.36 4.99
N VAL A 23 20.41 -15.18 5.41
CA VAL A 23 19.27 -15.07 4.49
C VAL A 23 19.61 -13.88 3.59
N SER A 24 19.88 -14.15 2.32
CA SER A 24 20.02 -13.08 1.35
C SER A 24 18.63 -12.43 1.23
N LEU A 25 18.51 -11.19 1.64
CA LEU A 25 17.26 -10.41 1.56
C LEU A 25 17.08 -9.84 0.14
N ASP A 26 17.34 -10.63 -0.90
CA ASP A 26 17.39 -10.15 -2.27
C ASP A 26 15.97 -9.93 -2.86
N GLU A 27 14.95 -10.66 -2.38
CA GLU A 27 13.59 -10.56 -2.88
C GLU A 27 12.55 -10.59 -1.75
N PHE A 28 11.51 -9.75 -1.87
CA PHE A 28 10.34 -9.81 -0.99
C PHE A 28 9.46 -11.00 -1.36
N LYS A 29 8.95 -11.71 -0.36
CA LYS A 29 8.21 -12.95 -0.57
C LYS A 29 6.74 -12.81 -0.18
N PHE A 30 5.83 -13.10 -1.11
CA PHE A 30 4.42 -13.30 -0.82
C PHE A 30 4.12 -14.80 -0.65
N ASN A 31 3.61 -15.18 0.53
CA ASN A 31 3.17 -16.56 0.83
C ASN A 31 1.66 -16.66 0.57
N LEU A 32 1.26 -17.21 -0.57
CA LEU A 32 -0.12 -17.18 -1.04
C LEU A 32 -0.94 -18.34 -0.45
N ASN A 33 -2.01 -18.02 0.28
CA ASN A 33 -3.00 -18.95 0.83
C ASN A 33 -4.37 -18.61 0.21
N ILE A 34 -4.66 -19.17 -0.96
CA ILE A 34 -5.87 -18.89 -1.72
C ILE A 34 -6.83 -20.06 -1.57
N HIS A 35 -8.03 -19.77 -1.03
CA HIS A 35 -9.04 -20.79 -0.80
C HIS A 35 -9.81 -21.13 -2.09
N ASN A 36 -10.19 -22.39 -2.26
CA ASN A 36 -10.91 -22.90 -3.42
C ASN A 36 -12.36 -22.41 -3.54
N SER A 37 -12.86 -21.58 -2.62
CA SER A 37 -14.13 -20.83 -2.79
C SER A 37 -14.02 -19.74 -3.85
N LEU A 38 -12.82 -19.25 -4.15
CA LEU A 38 -12.55 -18.38 -5.28
C LEU A 38 -12.42 -19.21 -6.54
N ASN A 39 -13.12 -18.84 -7.61
CA ASN A 39 -13.10 -19.60 -8.86
C ASN A 39 -11.74 -19.48 -9.59
N ASP A 40 -11.45 -20.43 -10.47
CA ASP A 40 -10.19 -20.53 -11.19
C ASP A 40 -9.88 -19.25 -12.01
N SER A 41 -10.90 -18.59 -12.57
CA SER A 41 -10.69 -17.36 -13.36
C SER A 41 -10.18 -16.20 -12.49
N TRP A 42 -10.70 -16.07 -11.28
CA TRP A 42 -10.21 -15.07 -10.33
C TRP A 42 -8.80 -15.40 -9.84
N GLN A 43 -8.54 -16.67 -9.52
CA GLN A 43 -7.20 -17.10 -9.08
C GLN A 43 -6.13 -16.84 -10.14
N ASN A 44 -6.46 -17.11 -11.43
CA ASN A 44 -5.57 -16.84 -12.55
C ASN A 44 -5.32 -15.33 -12.71
N GLU A 45 -6.40 -14.49 -12.62
CA GLU A 45 -6.28 -13.05 -12.73
C GLU A 45 -5.50 -12.46 -11.55
N PHE A 46 -5.73 -12.97 -10.32
CA PHE A 46 -4.94 -12.59 -9.15
C PHE A 46 -3.43 -12.82 -9.38
N GLY A 47 -3.05 -13.95 -9.98
CA GLY A 47 -1.65 -14.22 -10.34
C GLY A 47 -1.10 -13.16 -11.31
N ILE A 48 -1.87 -12.81 -12.36
CA ILE A 48 -1.51 -11.78 -13.34
C ILE A 48 -1.36 -10.41 -12.66
N ILE A 49 -2.28 -10.06 -11.75
CA ILE A 49 -2.23 -8.79 -11.00
C ILE A 49 -0.96 -8.74 -10.16
N MET A 50 -0.66 -9.78 -9.39
CA MET A 50 0.54 -9.85 -8.54
C MET A 50 1.83 -9.74 -9.36
N ASP A 51 1.90 -10.39 -10.53
CA ASP A 51 3.04 -10.30 -11.44
C ASP A 51 3.21 -8.88 -12.02
N ASN A 52 2.12 -8.25 -12.44
CA ASN A 52 2.12 -6.87 -12.94
C ASN A 52 2.57 -5.89 -11.85
N LEU A 53 2.06 -6.04 -10.62
CA LEU A 53 2.41 -5.19 -9.49
C LEU A 53 3.87 -5.35 -9.10
N ASN A 54 4.38 -6.59 -9.07
CA ASN A 54 5.78 -6.84 -8.78
C ASN A 54 6.73 -6.26 -9.84
N GLN A 55 6.30 -6.21 -11.10
CA GLN A 55 7.09 -5.55 -12.17
C GLN A 55 7.01 -4.03 -12.10
N LEU A 56 5.85 -3.47 -11.73
CA LEU A 56 5.60 -2.04 -11.70
C LEU A 56 6.19 -1.35 -10.46
N ILE A 57 5.91 -1.90 -9.29
CA ILE A 57 6.28 -1.39 -7.97
C ILE A 57 6.84 -2.52 -7.10
N PRO A 58 8.02 -3.08 -7.43
CA PRO A 58 8.59 -4.18 -6.66
C PRO A 58 8.75 -3.77 -5.19
N VAL A 59 8.24 -4.63 -4.31
CA VAL A 59 8.40 -4.45 -2.87
C VAL A 59 9.82 -4.79 -2.48
N LYS A 60 10.50 -3.86 -1.82
CA LYS A 60 11.87 -4.08 -1.36
C LYS A 60 11.87 -4.87 -0.05
N ALA A 61 12.67 -5.94 0.01
CA ALA A 61 12.89 -6.68 1.24
C ALA A 61 13.79 -5.89 2.21
N HIS A 62 13.42 -5.89 3.49
CA HIS A 62 14.14 -5.27 4.60
C HIS A 62 14.20 -6.22 5.78
N ASP A 63 15.16 -6.05 6.69
CA ASP A 63 15.30 -6.88 7.90
C ASP A 63 14.02 -6.87 8.77
N TYR A 64 13.24 -5.80 8.71
CA TYR A 64 11.99 -5.68 9.45
C TYR A 64 10.78 -6.16 8.65
N PHE A 65 10.88 -6.27 7.30
CA PHE A 65 9.77 -6.62 6.43
C PHE A 65 10.29 -7.24 5.13
N TYR A 66 10.29 -8.57 5.04
CA TYR A 66 10.84 -9.33 3.91
C TYR A 66 9.89 -10.38 3.37
N GLU A 67 8.79 -10.64 4.09
CA GLU A 67 7.74 -11.55 3.65
C GLU A 67 6.36 -11.13 4.16
N LEU A 68 5.31 -11.58 3.47
CA LEU A 68 3.93 -11.34 3.83
C LEU A 68 3.08 -12.57 3.49
N ASP A 69 2.30 -13.06 4.46
CA ASP A 69 1.26 -14.03 4.21
C ASP A 69 0.04 -13.36 3.57
N VAL A 70 -0.50 -13.94 2.50
CA VAL A 70 -1.73 -13.49 1.83
C VAL A 70 -2.80 -14.56 2.03
N TYR A 71 -3.96 -14.17 2.54
CA TYR A 71 -5.11 -15.03 2.78
C TYR A 71 -6.30 -14.53 1.97
N ALA A 72 -6.73 -15.30 0.96
CA ALA A 72 -7.83 -14.93 0.08
C ALA A 72 -8.93 -15.97 0.04
N TRP A 73 -10.19 -15.54 0.17
CA TRP A 73 -11.38 -16.39 0.06
C TRP A 73 -12.60 -15.58 -0.40
N ASN A 74 -13.64 -16.29 -0.85
CA ASN A 74 -14.93 -15.68 -1.17
C ASN A 74 -15.82 -15.69 0.10
N ASP A 75 -16.55 -14.60 0.38
CA ASP A 75 -17.38 -14.42 1.55
C ASP A 75 -18.61 -15.36 1.63
N ASN A 76 -18.86 -16.14 0.56
CA ASN A 76 -19.88 -17.19 0.58
C ASN A 76 -19.53 -18.37 1.51
N VAL A 77 -18.32 -18.42 2.05
CA VAL A 77 -17.87 -19.34 3.08
C VAL A 77 -17.39 -18.59 4.32
N SER A 78 -17.53 -19.19 5.50
CA SER A 78 -16.91 -18.65 6.71
C SER A 78 -15.39 -18.65 6.56
N SER A 79 -14.71 -17.64 7.14
CA SER A 79 -13.25 -17.51 7.04
C SER A 79 -12.53 -18.85 7.26
N PRO A 80 -11.87 -19.39 6.22
CA PRO A 80 -11.15 -20.67 6.30
C PRO A 80 -9.82 -20.56 7.07
N TYR A 81 -9.37 -19.33 7.35
CA TYR A 81 -8.08 -19.01 7.94
C TYR A 81 -8.18 -18.42 9.35
N LYS A 82 -9.29 -18.69 10.04
CA LYS A 82 -9.57 -18.13 11.38
C LYS A 82 -8.48 -18.42 12.41
N SER A 83 -7.78 -19.53 12.29
CA SER A 83 -6.66 -19.91 13.17
C SER A 83 -5.42 -19.02 12.96
N GLU A 84 -5.22 -18.52 11.74
CA GLU A 84 -4.06 -17.73 11.32
C GLU A 84 -4.27 -16.23 11.49
N ILE A 85 -5.49 -15.76 11.17
CA ILE A 85 -5.82 -14.34 11.08
C ILE A 85 -6.86 -13.85 12.12
N GLY A 86 -7.38 -14.75 12.97
CA GLY A 86 -8.41 -14.39 13.96
C GLY A 86 -9.77 -14.10 13.31
N ASN A 87 -10.39 -12.99 13.68
CA ASN A 87 -11.67 -12.53 13.16
C ASN A 87 -11.53 -11.44 12.06
N GLN A 88 -10.37 -11.33 11.42
CA GLN A 88 -10.19 -10.37 10.34
C GLN A 88 -11.06 -10.75 9.14
N SER A 89 -11.62 -9.73 8.47
CA SER A 89 -12.54 -9.86 7.33
C SER A 89 -12.41 -8.64 6.42
N GLY A 90 -13.04 -8.71 5.24
CA GLY A 90 -12.92 -7.68 4.22
C GLY A 90 -11.53 -7.70 3.57
N ALA A 91 -10.99 -6.50 3.26
CA ALA A 91 -9.64 -6.38 2.75
C ALA A 91 -8.79 -5.50 3.68
N CYS A 92 -7.57 -5.93 3.99
CA CYS A 92 -6.65 -5.16 4.83
C CYS A 92 -5.22 -5.71 4.81
N ILE A 93 -4.26 -4.83 5.07
CA ILE A 93 -2.98 -5.25 5.65
C ILE A 93 -3.12 -5.21 7.17
N CYS A 94 -3.40 -6.36 7.71
CA CYS A 94 -3.67 -6.54 9.13
C CYS A 94 -2.41 -6.96 9.91
N GLY A 95 -2.53 -7.06 11.27
CA GLY A 95 -1.45 -7.44 12.17
C GLY A 95 -0.78 -6.23 12.82
N ASP A 96 0.44 -6.41 13.28
CA ASP A 96 1.22 -5.39 14.00
C ASP A 96 2.66 -5.29 13.42
N ASP A 97 3.54 -4.58 14.12
CA ASP A 97 4.95 -4.40 13.76
C ASP A 97 5.80 -5.68 13.81
N LYS A 98 5.25 -6.80 14.30
CA LYS A 98 5.92 -8.10 14.37
C LYS A 98 5.47 -9.05 13.29
N ARG A 99 4.19 -8.95 12.90
CA ARG A 99 3.60 -9.79 11.86
C ARG A 99 2.52 -9.03 11.13
N ARG A 100 2.77 -8.74 9.87
CA ARG A 100 1.76 -8.24 8.93
C ARG A 100 1.28 -9.39 8.04
N PHE A 101 0.03 -9.32 7.63
CA PHE A 101 -0.55 -10.23 6.64
C PHE A 101 -1.65 -9.52 5.87
N MET A 102 -1.83 -9.92 4.61
CA MET A 102 -2.89 -9.41 3.74
C MET A 102 -4.10 -10.32 3.84
N VAL A 103 -5.27 -9.72 4.04
CA VAL A 103 -6.57 -10.38 3.98
C VAL A 103 -7.30 -9.88 2.74
N LEU A 104 -7.90 -10.80 1.99
CA LEU A 104 -8.73 -10.53 0.81
C LEU A 104 -9.98 -11.41 0.88
N GLU A 105 -10.99 -10.96 1.64
CA GLU A 105 -12.33 -11.55 1.62
C GLU A 105 -13.13 -10.92 0.48
N ILE A 106 -13.22 -11.62 -0.64
CA ILE A 106 -13.87 -11.11 -1.85
C ILE A 106 -15.38 -11.36 -1.78
N ASN A 107 -16.15 -10.29 -1.94
CA ASN A 107 -17.59 -10.37 -1.90
C ASN A 107 -18.13 -11.20 -3.08
N ASN A 108 -18.99 -12.19 -2.78
CA ASN A 108 -19.57 -13.07 -3.79
C ASN A 108 -20.45 -12.33 -4.83
N GLU A 109 -21.10 -11.25 -4.44
CA GLU A 109 -21.92 -10.45 -5.34
C GLU A 109 -21.10 -9.77 -6.45
N GLU A 110 -19.83 -9.47 -6.21
CA GLU A 110 -18.93 -8.86 -7.21
C GLU A 110 -18.70 -9.76 -8.43
N PHE A 111 -18.80 -11.08 -8.24
CA PHE A 111 -18.76 -12.04 -9.37
C PHE A 111 -20.04 -12.01 -10.20
N THR A 112 -21.17 -11.72 -9.56
CA THR A 112 -22.47 -11.62 -10.23
C THR A 112 -22.59 -10.35 -11.07
N TRP A 113 -22.13 -9.21 -10.53
CA TRP A 113 -22.22 -7.91 -11.19
C TRP A 113 -20.98 -7.57 -12.02
N ASN A 114 -20.01 -8.48 -12.07
CA ASN A 114 -18.74 -8.27 -12.74
C ASN A 114 -18.00 -6.98 -12.30
N SER A 115 -18.08 -6.65 -11.00
CA SER A 115 -17.42 -5.47 -10.43
C SER A 115 -15.91 -5.55 -10.60
N MET A 116 -15.27 -4.41 -10.92
CA MET A 116 -13.82 -4.32 -10.96
C MET A 116 -13.20 -4.31 -9.56
N HIS A 117 -13.97 -4.03 -8.52
CA HIS A 117 -13.49 -3.98 -7.14
C HIS A 117 -12.79 -5.28 -6.71
N ARG A 118 -13.28 -6.46 -7.12
CA ARG A 118 -12.63 -7.76 -6.84
C ARG A 118 -11.19 -7.88 -7.35
N PHE A 119 -10.76 -6.98 -8.22
CA PHE A 119 -9.40 -6.90 -8.76
C PHE A 119 -8.67 -5.65 -8.26
N SER A 120 -9.35 -4.52 -8.18
CA SER A 120 -8.77 -3.26 -7.71
C SER A 120 -8.30 -3.37 -6.26
N VAL A 121 -9.05 -4.08 -5.42
CA VAL A 121 -8.70 -4.30 -4.01
C VAL A 121 -7.35 -5.02 -3.84
N VAL A 122 -6.97 -5.88 -4.77
CA VAL A 122 -5.64 -6.54 -4.76
C VAL A 122 -4.54 -5.49 -4.98
N ALA A 123 -4.74 -4.56 -5.91
CA ALA A 123 -3.79 -3.48 -6.17
C ALA A 123 -3.73 -2.49 -4.99
N HIS A 124 -4.87 -2.21 -4.36
CA HIS A 124 -4.98 -1.39 -3.15
C HIS A 124 -4.11 -1.94 -2.01
N GLU A 125 -4.35 -3.19 -1.63
CA GLU A 125 -3.63 -3.82 -0.52
C GLU A 125 -2.15 -4.05 -0.84
N TYR A 126 -1.82 -4.39 -2.08
CA TYR A 126 -0.43 -4.47 -2.50
C TYR A 126 0.28 -3.11 -2.39
N PHE A 127 -0.42 -2.00 -2.70
CA PHE A 127 0.15 -0.67 -2.57
C PHE A 127 0.48 -0.33 -1.10
N HIS A 128 -0.31 -0.77 -0.13
CA HIS A 128 0.04 -0.63 1.28
C HIS A 128 1.32 -1.40 1.65
N VAL A 129 1.51 -2.61 1.08
CA VAL A 129 2.77 -3.36 1.25
C VAL A 129 3.96 -2.57 0.67
N TYR A 130 3.76 -1.96 -0.51
CA TYR A 130 4.76 -1.09 -1.11
C TYR A 130 5.06 0.13 -0.23
N GLN A 131 4.06 0.86 0.29
CA GLN A 131 4.24 1.96 1.23
C GLN A 131 5.03 1.53 2.47
N MET A 132 4.74 0.36 3.04
CA MET A 132 5.48 -0.21 4.17
C MET A 132 6.95 -0.51 3.84
N SER A 133 7.23 -0.91 2.61
CA SER A 133 8.61 -1.11 2.16
C SER A 133 9.38 0.19 1.95
N LEU A 134 8.69 1.29 1.62
CA LEU A 134 9.28 2.62 1.49
C LEU A 134 9.50 3.29 2.86
N SER A 135 8.58 3.04 3.81
CA SER A 135 8.56 3.70 5.11
C SER A 135 8.47 2.69 6.24
N LYS A 136 9.59 2.51 6.97
CA LYS A 136 9.61 1.70 8.18
C LYS A 136 8.63 2.24 9.23
N LYS A 137 8.46 3.56 9.31
CA LYS A 137 7.55 4.19 10.26
C LYS A 137 6.08 3.91 9.95
N PHE A 138 5.73 3.80 8.67
CA PHE A 138 4.41 3.35 8.28
C PHE A 138 4.20 1.85 8.62
N PHE A 139 5.20 1.00 8.40
CA PHE A 139 5.17 -0.40 8.82
C PHE A 139 4.99 -0.54 10.34
N GLU A 140 5.69 0.26 11.13
CA GLU A 140 5.61 0.28 12.60
C GLU A 140 4.28 0.86 13.15
N GLY A 141 3.49 1.55 12.31
CA GLY A 141 2.27 2.24 12.71
C GLY A 141 2.53 3.58 13.42
N ASP A 142 3.70 4.18 13.22
CA ASP A 142 4.09 5.47 13.80
C ASP A 142 3.49 6.68 13.02
N ILE A 143 2.69 6.41 12.00
CA ILE A 143 1.94 7.42 11.23
C ILE A 143 0.58 6.87 10.83
N GLU A 144 -0.47 7.68 11.09
CA GLU A 144 -1.86 7.40 10.72
C GLU A 144 -2.44 8.50 9.82
N LEU A 145 -1.75 8.87 8.79
CA LEU A 145 -2.19 9.93 7.86
C LEU A 145 -3.10 9.33 6.78
N LYS A 146 -4.40 9.14 7.10
CA LYS A 146 -5.36 8.37 6.30
C LYS A 146 -5.55 8.90 4.88
N TRP A 147 -5.74 10.21 4.68
CA TRP A 147 -5.94 10.72 3.32
C TRP A 147 -4.71 10.53 2.41
N MET A 148 -3.50 10.43 2.96
CA MET A 148 -2.30 10.11 2.19
C MET A 148 -2.11 8.61 1.99
N SER A 149 -2.34 7.79 3.03
CA SER A 149 -2.15 6.35 2.93
C SER A 149 -3.26 5.67 2.13
N GLU A 150 -4.51 5.86 2.56
CA GLU A 150 -5.67 5.24 1.92
C GLU A 150 -6.04 5.94 0.60
N GLY A 151 -5.98 7.29 0.58
CA GLY A 151 -6.19 8.05 -0.64
C GLY A 151 -5.13 7.73 -1.71
N GLY A 152 -3.88 7.46 -1.29
CA GLY A 152 -2.82 6.99 -2.16
C GLY A 152 -3.10 5.59 -2.71
N ALA A 153 -3.50 4.64 -1.86
CA ALA A 153 -3.83 3.28 -2.28
C ALA A 153 -5.06 3.25 -3.21
N ALA A 154 -6.11 4.01 -2.88
CA ALA A 154 -7.31 4.12 -3.71
C ALA A 154 -7.07 4.89 -5.04
N THR A 155 -6.14 5.85 -5.04
CA THR A 155 -5.67 6.46 -6.30
C THR A 155 -4.89 5.47 -7.14
N PHE A 156 -3.97 4.72 -6.51
CA PHE A 156 -3.16 3.72 -7.22
C PHE A 156 -4.01 2.58 -7.80
N GLU A 157 -4.97 2.04 -7.06
CA GLU A 157 -5.89 1.02 -7.58
C GLU A 157 -6.68 1.53 -8.79
N SER A 158 -7.14 2.80 -8.74
CA SER A 158 -7.88 3.40 -9.84
C SER A 158 -7.00 3.59 -11.09
N LEU A 159 -5.76 4.03 -10.92
CA LEU A 159 -4.76 4.09 -11.99
C LEU A 159 -4.42 2.70 -12.55
N TYR A 160 -4.31 1.69 -11.68
CA TYR A 160 -4.04 0.30 -12.07
C TYR A 160 -5.15 -0.25 -12.97
N ILE A 161 -6.41 -0.09 -12.55
CA ILE A 161 -7.58 -0.54 -13.33
C ILE A 161 -7.68 0.24 -14.66
N GLN A 162 -7.45 1.54 -14.66
CA GLN A 162 -7.42 2.35 -15.88
C GLN A 162 -6.35 1.84 -16.86
N TYR A 163 -5.14 1.57 -16.39
CA TYR A 163 -4.01 1.18 -17.24
C TYR A 163 -4.11 -0.24 -17.78
N TYR A 164 -4.44 -1.23 -16.92
CA TYR A 164 -4.45 -2.64 -17.31
C TYR A 164 -5.79 -3.15 -17.84
N TYR A 165 -6.92 -2.52 -17.43
CA TYR A 165 -8.26 -2.95 -17.81
C TYR A 165 -8.99 -1.95 -18.71
N ASN A 166 -8.38 -0.81 -19.01
CA ASN A 166 -8.96 0.26 -19.84
C ASN A 166 -10.36 0.68 -19.33
N SER A 167 -10.52 0.78 -18.01
CA SER A 167 -11.75 1.22 -17.34
C SER A 167 -11.45 2.41 -16.42
N ASN A 168 -12.23 3.49 -16.52
CA ASN A 168 -12.05 4.66 -15.67
C ASN A 168 -12.66 4.40 -14.28
N TYR A 169 -11.87 3.80 -13.39
CA TYR A 169 -12.31 3.44 -12.05
C TYR A 169 -12.51 4.64 -11.13
N PHE A 170 -11.92 5.80 -11.43
CA PHE A 170 -12.21 7.04 -10.70
C PHE A 170 -13.70 7.41 -10.82
N LEU A 171 -14.29 7.28 -12.01
CA LEU A 171 -15.71 7.54 -12.24
C LEU A 171 -16.62 6.44 -11.66
N GLU A 172 -16.12 5.23 -11.49
CA GLU A 172 -16.89 4.12 -10.91
C GLU A 172 -16.90 4.19 -9.38
N ALA A 173 -15.76 4.42 -8.73
CA ALA A 173 -15.60 4.24 -7.29
C ALA A 173 -15.38 5.55 -6.50
N GLN A 174 -14.86 6.63 -7.11
CA GLN A 174 -14.37 7.80 -6.37
C GLN A 174 -15.25 9.05 -6.52
N THR A 175 -16.57 8.87 -6.71
CA THR A 175 -17.49 9.99 -7.00
C THR A 175 -18.19 10.58 -5.77
N GLN A 176 -18.22 9.87 -4.64
CA GLN A 176 -18.94 10.29 -3.44
C GLN A 176 -18.07 11.14 -2.50
N ILE A 177 -17.71 12.34 -2.95
CA ILE A 177 -16.84 13.24 -2.18
C ILE A 177 -17.68 14.03 -1.17
N ASP A 178 -17.24 14.02 0.10
CA ASP A 178 -17.88 14.79 1.17
C ASP A 178 -17.43 16.25 1.14
N GLU A 179 -18.37 17.21 1.17
CA GLU A 179 -18.09 18.64 1.20
C GLU A 179 -17.22 19.09 2.39
N SER A 180 -17.10 18.27 3.44
CA SER A 180 -16.23 18.56 4.56
C SER A 180 -14.74 18.60 4.19
N VAL A 181 -14.31 18.04 3.03
CA VAL A 181 -12.94 18.21 2.52
C VAL A 181 -12.57 19.67 2.32
N LYS A 182 -13.55 20.56 2.06
CA LYS A 182 -13.36 22.00 1.86
C LYS A 182 -13.40 22.75 3.17
N THR A 183 -14.31 22.38 4.09
CA THR A 183 -14.56 23.13 5.32
C THR A 183 -13.70 22.68 6.48
N ASN A 184 -13.26 21.42 6.50
CA ASN A 184 -12.43 20.85 7.56
C ASN A 184 -11.57 19.68 7.03
N PRO A 185 -10.65 19.90 6.08
CA PRO A 185 -9.85 18.83 5.46
C PRO A 185 -9.02 18.04 6.46
N SER A 186 -8.62 18.62 7.59
CA SER A 186 -7.80 17.95 8.60
C SER A 186 -8.48 16.75 9.25
N ILE A 187 -9.81 16.62 9.19
CA ILE A 187 -10.51 15.42 9.72
C ILE A 187 -10.11 14.16 8.98
N TYR A 188 -9.71 14.27 7.71
CA TYR A 188 -9.27 13.16 6.88
C TYR A 188 -7.83 12.69 7.20
N GLU A 189 -7.13 13.37 8.11
CA GLU A 189 -5.91 12.79 8.70
C GLU A 189 -6.21 11.46 9.41
N LYS A 190 -7.48 11.26 9.90
CA LYS A 190 -7.97 10.06 10.59
C LYS A 190 -9.30 9.48 10.07
N PHE A 191 -9.79 9.92 8.94
CA PHE A 191 -11.13 9.74 8.45
C PHE A 191 -12.22 10.50 9.22
N ASN A 192 -13.25 10.93 8.51
CA ASN A 192 -14.42 11.58 9.08
C ASN A 192 -15.38 10.52 9.64
N SER A 193 -15.50 10.46 10.96
CA SER A 193 -16.40 9.52 11.64
C SER A 193 -17.90 9.74 11.36
N SER A 194 -18.26 10.89 10.78
CA SER A 194 -19.64 11.21 10.39
C SER A 194 -19.97 10.77 8.95
N SER A 195 -18.96 10.39 8.15
CA SER A 195 -19.11 9.91 6.78
C SER A 195 -19.04 8.38 6.72
N ASN A 196 -19.65 7.78 5.69
CA ASN A 196 -19.47 6.36 5.44
C ASN A 196 -18.06 6.06 4.91
N VAL A 197 -17.74 4.78 4.76
CA VAL A 197 -16.41 4.33 4.33
C VAL A 197 -16.09 4.83 2.91
N ASP A 198 -17.01 4.66 1.97
CA ASP A 198 -16.79 5.03 0.56
C ASP A 198 -16.56 6.55 0.41
N MET A 199 -17.34 7.36 1.14
CA MET A 199 -17.12 8.82 1.17
C MET A 199 -15.75 9.21 1.73
N ASN A 200 -15.26 8.49 2.74
CA ASN A 200 -13.92 8.74 3.28
C ASN A 200 -12.83 8.41 2.25
N TYR A 201 -12.95 7.30 1.52
CA TYR A 201 -12.02 6.95 0.44
C TYR A 201 -12.08 7.96 -0.70
N ALA A 202 -13.27 8.24 -1.25
CA ALA A 202 -13.43 9.19 -2.34
C ALA A 202 -12.95 10.60 -1.97
N SER A 203 -13.19 11.05 -0.73
CA SER A 203 -12.72 12.33 -0.22
C SER A 203 -11.20 12.36 -0.08
N SER A 204 -10.59 11.27 0.36
CA SER A 204 -9.14 11.11 0.46
C SER A 204 -8.47 11.12 -0.91
N VAL A 205 -9.04 10.40 -1.89
CA VAL A 205 -8.60 10.43 -3.29
C VAL A 205 -8.71 11.84 -3.87
N PHE A 206 -9.81 12.54 -3.62
CA PHE A 206 -9.97 13.92 -4.07
C PHE A 206 -8.88 14.83 -3.52
N MET A 207 -8.60 14.81 -2.20
CA MET A 207 -7.52 15.59 -1.60
C MET A 207 -6.16 15.24 -2.20
N PHE A 208 -5.89 13.95 -2.41
CA PHE A 208 -4.68 13.44 -3.03
C PHE A 208 -4.47 13.99 -4.45
N LEU A 209 -5.53 13.98 -5.26
CA LEU A 209 -5.50 14.47 -6.63
C LEU A 209 -5.48 16.00 -6.72
N VAL A 210 -6.11 16.73 -5.77
CA VAL A 210 -5.93 18.18 -5.65
C VAL A 210 -4.47 18.53 -5.42
N LEU A 211 -3.75 17.78 -4.55
CA LEU A 211 -2.32 17.99 -4.34
C LEU A 211 -1.54 17.78 -5.64
N SER A 212 -1.85 16.71 -6.40
CA SER A 212 -1.24 16.48 -7.72
C SER A 212 -1.48 17.65 -8.69
N LYS A 213 -2.70 18.22 -8.74
CA LYS A 213 -2.99 19.39 -9.59
C LYS A 213 -2.23 20.64 -9.14
N GLU A 214 -2.06 20.87 -7.82
CA GLU A 214 -1.26 22.00 -7.34
C GLU A 214 0.23 21.85 -7.69
N LEU A 215 0.78 20.63 -7.62
CA LEU A 215 2.14 20.35 -8.07
C LEU A 215 2.30 20.57 -9.59
N GLN A 216 1.31 20.20 -10.39
CA GLN A 216 1.33 20.48 -11.84
C GLN A 216 1.34 22.00 -12.12
N LYS A 217 0.63 22.82 -11.34
CA LYS A 217 0.71 24.29 -11.43
C LYS A 217 2.11 24.82 -11.06
N ALA A 218 2.86 24.08 -10.25
CA ALA A 218 4.26 24.36 -9.93
C ALA A 218 5.26 23.79 -10.97
N ASN A 219 4.77 23.42 -12.16
CA ASN A 219 5.52 22.92 -13.33
C ASN A 219 6.03 21.47 -13.23
N TYR A 220 5.51 20.64 -12.36
CA TYR A 220 5.70 19.19 -12.45
C TYR A 220 4.82 18.61 -13.56
N THR A 221 5.26 17.56 -14.22
CA THR A 221 4.36 16.75 -15.08
C THR A 221 3.35 16.00 -14.21
N GLU A 222 2.31 15.44 -14.80
CA GLU A 222 1.30 14.68 -14.08
C GLU A 222 1.92 13.43 -13.42
N GLU A 223 2.79 12.71 -14.14
CA GLU A 223 3.50 11.54 -13.61
C GLU A 223 4.48 11.92 -12.49
N GLU A 224 5.22 13.03 -12.63
CA GLU A 224 6.10 13.52 -11.58
C GLU A 224 5.34 13.91 -10.32
N SER A 225 4.20 14.60 -10.46
CA SER A 225 3.36 14.97 -9.32
C SER A 225 2.83 13.75 -8.57
N LEU A 226 2.36 12.74 -9.29
CA LEU A 226 1.89 11.48 -8.70
C LEU A 226 3.04 10.70 -8.05
N ARG A 227 4.23 10.65 -8.67
CA ARG A 227 5.41 10.01 -8.08
C ARG A 227 5.79 10.63 -6.74
N LEU A 228 5.84 11.97 -6.67
CA LEU A 228 6.15 12.68 -5.42
C LEU A 228 5.21 12.24 -4.28
N ILE A 229 3.92 12.05 -4.57
CA ILE A 229 2.93 11.73 -3.55
C ILE A 229 2.88 10.22 -3.26
N LEU A 230 2.89 9.37 -4.29
CA LEU A 230 2.77 7.91 -4.15
C LEU A 230 4.05 7.26 -3.62
N LYS A 231 5.22 7.86 -3.87
CA LYS A 231 6.52 7.25 -3.57
C LYS A 231 7.39 8.16 -2.70
N ASP A 232 7.80 9.32 -3.22
CA ASP A 232 8.89 10.11 -2.66
C ASP A 232 8.58 10.61 -1.25
N PHE A 233 7.32 10.95 -0.96
CA PHE A 233 6.86 11.29 0.41
C PHE A 233 7.12 10.14 1.40
N TRP A 234 6.75 8.91 1.05
CA TRP A 234 6.92 7.74 1.92
C TRP A 234 8.38 7.38 2.14
N GLU A 235 9.25 7.59 1.14
CA GLU A 235 10.70 7.41 1.27
C GLU A 235 11.33 8.36 2.30
N THR A 236 10.70 9.48 2.65
CA THR A 236 11.15 10.36 3.76
C THR A 236 10.94 9.78 5.14
N ASN A 237 10.28 8.61 5.24
CA ASN A 237 9.98 7.90 6.47
C ASN A 237 9.24 8.75 7.52
N PRO A 238 8.06 9.33 7.17
CA PRO A 238 7.31 10.26 8.02
C PRO A 238 6.73 9.56 9.26
N THR A 239 6.50 10.36 10.32
CA THR A 239 5.82 9.98 11.57
C THR A 239 4.70 10.96 11.89
N ASP A 240 3.76 10.60 12.77
CA ASP A 240 2.73 11.54 13.26
C ASP A 240 3.33 12.85 13.82
N GLY A 241 4.54 12.78 14.37
CA GLY A 241 5.22 13.95 14.92
C GLY A 241 5.92 14.86 13.91
N ASN A 242 6.19 14.40 12.68
CA ASN A 242 7.00 15.15 11.72
C ASN A 242 6.46 15.20 10.29
N TRP A 243 5.36 14.52 9.97
CA TRP A 243 4.86 14.41 8.61
C TRP A 243 4.56 15.76 7.94
N LYS A 244 4.13 16.77 8.71
CA LYS A 244 3.87 18.11 8.17
C LYS A 244 5.15 18.77 7.65
N ASN A 245 6.27 18.58 8.35
CA ASN A 245 7.56 19.07 7.88
C ASN A 245 8.03 18.30 6.65
N LYS A 246 7.81 16.97 6.63
CA LYS A 246 8.13 16.13 5.47
C LYS A 246 7.25 16.45 4.25
N PHE A 247 6.00 16.79 4.47
CA PHE A 247 5.10 17.28 3.44
C PHE A 247 5.64 18.57 2.80
N GLU A 248 6.01 19.56 3.60
CA GLU A 248 6.58 20.80 3.10
C GLU A 248 7.94 20.59 2.41
N GLU A 249 8.78 19.69 2.94
CA GLU A 249 10.07 19.32 2.33
C GLU A 249 9.89 18.73 0.92
N VAL A 250 8.91 17.84 0.72
CA VAL A 250 8.70 17.14 -0.56
C VAL A 250 7.92 17.99 -1.56
N PHE A 251 6.85 18.67 -1.10
CA PHE A 251 5.91 19.34 -2.00
C PHE A 251 6.12 20.84 -2.12
N ASN A 252 7.02 21.42 -1.33
CA ASN A 252 7.30 22.86 -1.26
C ASN A 252 6.05 23.72 -0.98
N ILE A 253 5.10 23.15 -0.24
CA ILE A 253 3.88 23.80 0.25
C ILE A 253 3.61 23.29 1.67
N ASN A 254 3.26 24.15 2.62
CA ASN A 254 2.87 23.68 3.93
C ASN A 254 1.42 23.14 3.94
N VAL A 255 1.12 22.29 4.91
CA VAL A 255 -0.16 21.57 4.97
C VAL A 255 -1.36 22.51 5.11
N ASP A 256 -1.23 23.56 5.91
CA ASP A 256 -2.34 24.49 6.17
C ASP A 256 -2.66 25.31 4.91
N ASP A 257 -1.62 25.72 4.15
CA ASP A 257 -1.80 26.37 2.84
C ASP A 257 -2.43 25.40 1.85
N PHE A 258 -1.97 24.15 1.79
CA PHE A 258 -2.58 23.13 0.95
C PHE A 258 -4.07 22.92 1.29
N TYR A 259 -4.41 22.77 2.56
CA TYR A 259 -5.80 22.64 2.98
C TYR A 259 -6.67 23.83 2.56
N ASN A 260 -6.14 25.04 2.61
CA ASN A 260 -6.83 26.22 2.10
C ASN A 260 -7.03 26.17 0.57
N LEU A 261 -6.08 25.62 -0.20
CA LEU A 261 -6.19 25.52 -1.67
C LEU A 261 -7.29 24.56 -2.12
N ILE A 262 -7.68 23.57 -1.31
CA ILE A 262 -8.80 22.66 -1.63
C ILE A 262 -10.08 23.43 -1.90
N ASN A 263 -10.31 24.58 -1.27
CA ASN A 263 -11.47 25.43 -1.50
C ASN A 263 -11.59 25.98 -2.93
N ASN A 264 -10.51 25.96 -3.72
CA ASN A 264 -10.51 26.43 -5.10
C ASN A 264 -11.07 25.41 -6.09
N TYR A 265 -11.39 24.19 -5.63
CA TYR A 265 -11.91 23.10 -6.44
C TYR A 265 -13.36 22.80 -6.06
N ASN A 266 -14.16 22.38 -7.04
CA ASN A 266 -15.45 21.76 -6.72
C ASN A 266 -15.22 20.33 -6.25
N THR A 267 -16.14 19.80 -5.43
CA THR A 267 -16.12 18.40 -4.96
C THR A 267 -16.62 17.46 -6.06
N ASP A 268 -15.89 17.47 -7.17
CA ASP A 268 -16.14 16.66 -8.36
C ASP A 268 -14.84 15.99 -8.82
N ILE A 269 -14.83 14.66 -8.83
CA ILE A 269 -13.63 13.89 -9.20
C ILE A 269 -13.15 14.20 -10.61
N THR A 270 -14.06 14.60 -11.51
CA THR A 270 -13.73 14.90 -12.90
C THR A 270 -12.84 16.15 -13.06
N GLU A 271 -12.83 17.05 -12.08
CA GLU A 271 -11.93 18.22 -12.09
C GLU A 271 -10.48 17.87 -11.77
N VAL A 272 -10.26 16.80 -11.07
CA VAL A 272 -8.94 16.47 -10.50
C VAL A 272 -8.37 15.13 -10.96
N MET A 273 -9.19 14.21 -11.47
CA MET A 273 -8.73 12.89 -11.92
C MET A 273 -7.61 13.02 -12.95
N PRO A 274 -6.71 12.04 -13.01
CA PRO A 274 -5.63 12.00 -14.00
C PRO A 274 -6.18 11.86 -15.42
N SER A 275 -5.34 12.23 -16.39
CA SER A 275 -5.64 11.99 -17.81
C SER A 275 -5.77 10.48 -18.09
N GLU A 276 -6.64 10.12 -19.04
CA GLU A 276 -6.89 8.71 -19.39
C GLU A 276 -5.68 8.05 -20.05
N ASP A 277 -4.78 8.81 -20.64
CA ASP A 277 -3.57 8.37 -21.31
C ASP A 277 -2.32 8.41 -20.41
N ILE A 278 -2.49 8.67 -19.11
CA ILE A 278 -1.37 8.66 -18.16
C ILE A 278 -0.64 7.32 -18.17
N ASN A 279 0.70 7.39 -18.22
CA ASN A 279 1.51 6.18 -18.22
C ASN A 279 1.91 5.78 -16.80
N LEU A 280 1.21 4.80 -16.22
CA LEU A 280 1.45 4.29 -14.89
C LEU A 280 2.91 3.85 -14.66
N ILE A 281 3.57 3.29 -15.68
CA ILE A 281 4.99 2.89 -15.60
C ILE A 281 5.89 4.11 -15.39
N ASN A 282 5.58 5.25 -16.01
CA ASN A 282 6.40 6.45 -15.90
C ASN A 282 6.36 7.09 -14.51
N ILE A 283 5.27 6.88 -13.75
CA ILE A 283 5.15 7.36 -12.37
C ILE A 283 6.25 6.74 -11.49
N PHE A 284 6.57 5.45 -11.68
CA PHE A 284 7.48 4.69 -10.81
C PHE A 284 8.88 4.48 -11.40
N LYS A 285 9.14 4.95 -12.64
CA LYS A 285 10.49 4.93 -13.20
C LYS A 285 11.43 5.84 -12.39
N ASN A 286 12.59 5.30 -12.04
CA ASN A 286 13.71 6.04 -11.44
C ASN A 286 14.38 6.93 -12.45
#